data_26685a4df38c51820e3e4ec3ddbe2b53
#
_entry.id   26685a4df38c51820e3e4ec3ddbe2b53
#
_cell.length_a   1.000
_cell.length_b   1.000
_cell.length_c   1.000
_cell.angle_alpha   90.00
_cell.angle_beta   90.00
_cell.angle_gamma   90.00
#
_symmetry.space_group_name_H-M   'P 1'
#
loop_
_entity.id
_entity.type
_entity.pdbx_description
1 polymer ?
#
loop_
_entity_poly.entity_id
_entity_poly.type
_entity_poly.pdbx_seq_one_letter_code
_entity_poly.pdbx_strand_id
1 'polypeptide(L)'
;MGEDGIPIGENAKRIAELLKLLANENRLLIFCCLIGKPMTVGEMRERIPGITQSALSQHLALLRAHGALDFRKSGQNVIYSISDQRVGEIIRVLKQYYCEEVTA
;
A
#
# COMPACT_ATOMS: atom_id res chain seq x y z
N MET A 1 15.62 -25.06 -1.28
CA MET A 1 15.75 -24.73 -1.32
C MET A 1 16.15 -24.49 -0.95
N GLY A 2 16.27 -24.30 -0.75
CA GLY A 2 16.70 -23.94 -0.57
C GLY A 2 17.20 -23.74 -0.49
N GLU A 3 17.13 -23.97 -0.54
CA GLU A 3 17.62 -23.96 -0.77
C GLU A 3 17.94 -23.32 -1.08
N ASP A 4 17.42 -23.49 -1.32
CA ASP A 4 17.80 -22.77 -1.89
C ASP A 4 18.38 -21.91 -1.64
N GLY A 5 18.37 -21.98 -1.58
CA GLY A 5 19.45 -21.27 -1.24
C GLY A 5 19.31 -19.95 -0.67
N ILE A 6 18.23 -19.38 -0.83
CA ILE A 6 18.16 -18.04 -0.33
C ILE A 6 17.95 -18.07 1.16
N PRO A 7 18.85 -17.43 1.86
CA PRO A 7 18.74 -17.44 3.31
C PRO A 7 17.63 -16.50 3.74
N ILE A 8 16.47 -17.08 3.94
CA ILE A 8 15.35 -16.33 4.50
C ILE A 8 15.79 -15.62 5.77
N GLY A 9 16.65 -16.27 6.55
CA GLY A 9 17.11 -15.66 7.79
C GLY A 9 17.78 -14.31 7.62
N GLU A 10 18.55 -14.16 6.54
CA GLU A 10 19.21 -12.88 6.30
C GLU A 10 18.21 -11.80 5.89
N ASN A 11 17.09 -12.21 5.35
CA ASN A 11 16.09 -11.27 4.88
C ASN A 11 14.90 -11.16 5.82
N ALA A 12 14.88 -11.97 6.88
CA ALA A 12 13.71 -12.01 7.76
C ALA A 12 13.38 -10.65 8.34
N LYS A 13 14.40 -9.90 8.73
CA LYS A 13 14.17 -8.57 9.31
C LYS A 13 13.54 -7.65 8.28
N ARG A 14 14.06 -7.67 7.05
CA ARG A 14 13.54 -6.83 5.99
C ARG A 14 12.11 -7.22 5.63
N ILE A 15 11.84 -8.52 5.58
CA ILE A 15 10.50 -9.01 5.30
C ILE A 15 9.55 -8.59 6.41
N ALA A 16 9.98 -8.76 7.67
CA ALA A 16 9.13 -8.38 8.79
C ALA A 16 8.83 -6.89 8.78
N GLU A 17 9.80 -6.07 8.42
CA GLU A 17 9.58 -4.63 8.32
C GLU A 17 8.57 -4.30 7.23
N LEU A 18 8.66 -4.98 6.09
CA LEU A 18 7.68 -4.79 5.03
C LEU A 18 6.28 -5.17 5.50
N LEU A 19 6.16 -6.32 6.16
CA LEU A 19 4.86 -6.77 6.63
C LEU A 19 4.28 -5.84 7.70
N LYS A 20 5.13 -5.29 8.56
CA LYS A 20 4.67 -4.32 9.54
C LYS A 20 4.10 -3.07 8.88
N LEU A 21 4.67 -2.69 7.75
CA LEU A 21 4.18 -1.54 7.02
C LEU A 21 2.76 -1.78 6.53
N LEU A 22 2.43 -3.02 6.21
CA LEU A 22 1.12 -3.39 5.72
C LEU A 22 0.13 -3.70 6.85
N ALA A 23 0.60 -3.95 8.06
CA ALA A 23 -0.22 -4.49 9.14
C ALA A 23 -0.96 -3.37 9.88
N ASN A 24 -1.82 -2.68 9.15
CA ASN A 24 -2.65 -1.60 9.70
C ASN A 24 -3.85 -1.45 8.78
N GLU A 25 -5.03 -1.42 9.36
CA GLU A 25 -6.25 -1.44 8.59
C GLU A 25 -6.32 -0.28 7.59
N ASN A 26 -6.02 0.91 8.03
CA ASN A 26 -6.12 2.08 7.14
C ASN A 26 -5.06 2.04 6.05
N ARG A 27 -3.86 1.55 6.39
CA ARG A 27 -2.81 1.43 5.35
C ARG A 27 -3.19 0.38 4.32
N LEU A 28 -3.79 -0.74 4.75
CA LEU A 28 -4.28 -1.73 3.79
C LEU A 28 -5.32 -1.12 2.87
N LEU A 29 -6.23 -0.31 3.41
CA LEU A 29 -7.24 0.33 2.58
C LEU A 29 -6.62 1.30 1.58
N ILE A 30 -5.59 2.03 2.00
CA ILE A 30 -4.88 2.92 1.09
C ILE A 30 -4.28 2.12 -0.07
N PHE A 31 -3.60 1.02 0.23
CA PHE A 31 -3.02 0.20 -0.83
C PHE A 31 -4.10 -0.39 -1.74
N CYS A 32 -5.21 -0.82 -1.17
CA CYS A 32 -6.31 -1.34 -1.98
C CYS A 32 -6.86 -0.30 -2.94
N CYS A 33 -6.94 0.95 -2.49
CA CYS A 33 -7.34 2.03 -3.38
C CYS A 33 -6.36 2.21 -4.52
N LEU A 34 -5.08 2.28 -4.17
CA LEU A 34 -4.05 2.64 -5.13
C LEU A 34 -3.67 1.52 -6.08
N ILE A 35 -3.99 0.26 -5.72
CA ILE A 35 -3.71 -0.85 -6.60
C ILE A 35 -4.51 -0.76 -7.89
N GLY A 36 -5.66 -0.11 -7.83
CA GLY A 36 -6.49 0.06 -9.01
C GLY A 36 -5.98 1.14 -9.93
N LYS A 37 -5.59 2.28 -9.35
CA LYS A 37 -5.04 3.38 -10.12
C LYS A 37 -4.50 4.43 -9.14
N PRO A 38 -3.60 5.29 -9.60
CA PRO A 38 -3.16 6.43 -8.77
C PRO A 38 -4.33 7.32 -8.38
N MET A 39 -4.24 7.92 -7.21
CA MET A 39 -5.33 8.74 -6.68
C MET A 39 -4.81 9.93 -5.91
N THR A 40 -5.65 10.97 -5.86
CA THR A 40 -5.42 12.10 -4.98
C THR A 40 -5.88 11.76 -3.56
N VAL A 41 -5.49 12.59 -2.60
CA VAL A 41 -5.94 12.44 -1.22
C VAL A 41 -7.46 12.51 -1.14
N GLY A 42 -8.06 13.43 -1.87
CA GLY A 42 -9.51 13.56 -1.86
C GLY A 42 -10.21 12.32 -2.35
N GLU A 43 -9.69 11.72 -3.43
CA GLU A 43 -10.28 10.49 -3.95
C GLU A 43 -10.17 9.34 -2.96
N MET A 44 -9.04 9.24 -2.27
CA MET A 44 -8.87 8.20 -1.27
C MET A 44 -9.82 8.39 -0.10
N ARG A 45 -10.03 9.65 0.32
CA ARG A 45 -10.94 9.91 1.44
C ARG A 45 -12.37 9.50 1.10
N GLU A 46 -12.76 9.64 -0.15
CA GLU A 46 -14.10 9.23 -0.56
C GLU A 46 -14.28 7.73 -0.46
N ARG A 47 -13.20 6.98 -0.54
CA ARG A 47 -13.27 5.52 -0.58
C ARG A 47 -12.96 4.85 0.75
N ILE A 48 -12.32 5.56 1.68
CA ILE A 48 -11.95 4.98 2.96
C ILE A 48 -12.86 5.55 4.04
N PRO A 49 -13.81 4.76 4.54
CA PRO A 49 -14.81 5.28 5.48
C PRO A 49 -14.17 5.75 6.77
N GLY A 50 -14.59 6.92 7.21
CA GLY A 50 -14.23 7.39 8.54
C GLY A 50 -12.83 7.90 8.73
N ILE A 51 -11.99 7.87 7.70
CA ILE A 51 -10.63 8.37 7.87
C ILE A 51 -10.61 9.89 7.83
N THR A 52 -9.89 10.50 8.77
CA THR A 52 -9.72 11.95 8.73
C THR A 52 -8.61 12.30 7.76
N GLN A 53 -8.63 13.53 7.28
CA GLN A 53 -7.56 13.99 6.40
C GLN A 53 -6.21 13.95 7.11
N SER A 54 -6.20 14.29 8.39
CA SER A 54 -4.97 14.28 9.17
C SER A 54 -4.39 12.87 9.27
N ALA A 55 -5.24 11.89 9.59
CA ALA A 55 -4.78 10.51 9.69
C ALA A 55 -4.30 9.99 8.36
N LEU A 56 -5.05 10.28 7.28
CA LEU A 56 -4.64 9.85 5.95
C LEU A 56 -3.31 10.45 5.56
N SER A 57 -3.12 11.74 5.81
CA SER A 57 -1.86 12.41 5.48
C SER A 57 -0.70 11.80 6.24
N GLN A 58 -0.89 11.44 7.51
CA GLN A 58 0.16 10.82 8.30
C GLN A 58 0.53 9.45 7.74
N HIS A 59 -0.47 8.64 7.38
CA HIS A 59 -0.20 7.34 6.77
C HIS A 59 0.54 7.49 5.44
N LEU A 60 0.11 8.42 4.61
CA LEU A 60 0.75 8.63 3.32
C LEU A 60 2.20 9.06 3.48
N ALA A 61 2.47 9.95 4.44
CA ALA A 61 3.84 10.39 4.69
C ALA A 61 4.72 9.23 5.15
N LEU A 62 4.20 8.39 6.04
CA LEU A 62 4.94 7.24 6.53
C LEU A 62 5.25 6.27 5.39
N LEU A 63 4.23 5.93 4.61
CA LEU A 63 4.39 4.98 3.52
C LEU A 63 5.35 5.50 2.46
N ARG A 64 5.30 6.81 2.19
CA ARG A 64 6.23 7.40 1.24
C ARG A 64 7.65 7.39 1.78
N ALA A 65 7.82 7.68 3.07
CA ALA A 65 9.15 7.69 3.69
C ALA A 65 9.79 6.31 3.61
N HIS A 66 8.98 5.25 3.64
CA HIS A 66 9.49 3.88 3.54
C HIS A 66 9.57 3.37 2.11
N GLY A 67 9.28 4.21 1.13
CA GLY A 67 9.42 3.82 -0.27
C GLY A 67 8.28 2.98 -0.80
N ALA A 68 7.20 2.84 -0.05
CA ALA A 68 6.05 2.06 -0.52
C ALA A 68 5.16 2.86 -1.46
N LEU A 69 5.10 4.17 -1.27
CA LEU A 69 4.33 5.06 -2.11
C LEU A 69 5.21 6.16 -2.66
N ASP A 70 4.76 6.71 -3.78
CA ASP A 70 5.35 7.92 -4.32
C ASP A 70 4.22 8.83 -4.77
N PHE A 71 4.54 10.06 -5.12
CA PHE A 71 3.53 10.96 -5.65
C PHE A 71 4.12 11.81 -6.75
N ARG A 72 3.24 12.34 -7.57
CA ARG A 72 3.60 13.36 -8.53
C ARG A 72 2.58 14.47 -8.48
N LYS A 73 3.01 15.65 -8.87
CA LYS A 73 2.10 16.79 -8.94
C LYS A 73 1.57 16.94 -10.34
N SER A 74 0.28 17.27 -10.43
CA SER A 74 -0.37 17.53 -11.70
C SER A 74 -1.27 18.74 -11.46
N GLY A 75 -0.79 19.90 -11.88
CA GLY A 75 -1.46 21.15 -11.51
C GLY A 75 -1.41 21.34 -10.01
N GLN A 76 -2.55 21.49 -9.38
CA GLN A 76 -2.63 21.66 -7.94
C GLN A 76 -2.85 20.33 -7.23
N ASN A 77 -2.96 19.25 -7.98
CA ASN A 77 -3.22 17.95 -7.41
C ASN A 77 -1.94 17.20 -7.12
N VAL A 78 -1.96 16.44 -6.03
CA VAL A 78 -0.90 15.50 -5.69
C VAL A 78 -1.48 14.11 -5.86
N ILE A 79 -0.89 13.32 -6.73
CA ILE A 79 -1.41 12.02 -7.12
C ILE A 79 -0.47 10.95 -6.60
N TYR A 80 -0.98 10.09 -5.72
CA TYR A 80 -0.20 9.03 -5.09
C TYR A 80 -0.31 7.74 -5.87
N SER A 81 0.76 6.95 -5.84
CA SER A 81 0.79 5.63 -6.47
C SER A 81 1.67 4.71 -5.64
N ILE A 82 1.48 3.40 -5.84
CA ILE A 82 2.33 2.40 -5.19
C ILE A 82 3.64 2.35 -5.96
N SER A 83 4.75 2.52 -5.25
CA SER A 83 6.07 2.51 -5.86
C SER A 83 6.85 1.24 -5.61
N ASP A 84 6.47 0.46 -4.61
CA ASP A 84 7.14 -0.80 -4.29
C ASP A 84 6.36 -1.95 -4.94
N GLN A 85 6.95 -2.55 -5.97
CA GLN A 85 6.29 -3.61 -6.70
C GLN A 85 5.92 -4.80 -5.81
N ARG A 86 6.74 -5.08 -4.80
CA ARG A 86 6.45 -6.19 -3.89
C ARG A 86 5.16 -5.95 -3.13
N VAL A 87 4.97 -4.72 -2.68
CA VAL A 87 3.73 -4.35 -2.00
C VAL A 87 2.55 -4.53 -2.94
N GLY A 88 2.68 -4.07 -4.16
CA GLY A 88 1.60 -4.21 -5.13
C GLY A 88 1.20 -5.66 -5.34
N GLU A 89 2.19 -6.55 -5.45
CA GLU A 89 1.90 -7.96 -5.67
C GLU A 89 1.23 -8.60 -4.46
N ILE A 90 1.70 -8.25 -3.26
CA ILE A 90 1.08 -8.77 -2.04
C ILE A 90 -0.37 -8.32 -1.95
N ILE A 91 -0.63 -7.05 -2.21
CA ILE A 91 -1.99 -6.53 -2.13
C ILE A 91 -2.90 -7.20 -3.16
N ARG A 92 -2.39 -7.43 -4.37
CA ARG A 92 -3.21 -8.12 -5.39
C ARG A 92 -3.61 -9.50 -4.93
N VAL A 93 -2.69 -10.24 -4.32
CA VAL A 93 -3.01 -11.56 -3.79
C VAL A 93 -4.08 -11.46 -2.71
N LEU A 94 -3.94 -10.52 -1.80
CA LEU A 94 -4.92 -10.36 -0.73
C LEU A 94 -6.29 -9.99 -1.30
N LYS A 95 -6.33 -9.09 -2.27
CA LYS A 95 -7.60 -8.73 -2.89
C LYS A 95 -8.23 -9.93 -3.59
N GLN A 96 -7.42 -10.76 -4.21
CA GLN A 96 -7.93 -11.93 -4.88
C GLN A 96 -8.67 -12.86 -3.93
N TYR A 97 -8.17 -12.98 -2.70
CA TYR A 97 -8.77 -13.90 -1.73
C TYR A 97 -9.89 -13.28 -0.90
N TYR A 98 -9.89 -11.96 -0.75
CA TYR A 98 -10.83 -11.32 0.18
C TYR A 98 -11.79 -10.37 -0.48
N CYS A 99 -11.61 -10.03 -1.75
CA CYS A 99 -12.43 -9.01 -2.40
C CYS A 99 -12.95 -9.45 -3.76
N GLU A 100 -12.90 -10.74 -4.06
CA GLU A 100 -13.26 -11.19 -5.39
C GLU A 100 -14.74 -10.97 -5.68
N GLU A 101 -15.56 -10.86 -4.67
CA GLU A 101 -16.99 -10.63 -4.89
C GLU A 101 -17.23 -9.32 -5.61
N VAL A 102 -16.28 -8.44 -5.55
CA VAL A 102 -16.41 -7.15 -6.19
C VAL A 102 -16.52 -7.27 -7.68
N THR A 103 -16.03 -8.38 -8.21
CA THR A 103 -16.02 -8.58 -9.64
C THR A 103 -17.37 -8.85 -10.22
N ALA A 104 -18.29 -9.14 -9.41
CA ALA A 104 -19.62 -9.52 -9.89
C ALA A 104 -20.19 -8.51 -10.84
#